data_84e3be204e6f35ea29d9668ba94276e5
#
_entry.id   84e3be204e6f35ea29d9668ba94276e5
#
_cell.length_a   1.000
_cell.length_b   1.000
_cell.length_c   1.000
_cell.angle_alpha   90.00
_cell.angle_beta   90.00
_cell.angle_gamma   90.00
#
_symmetry.space_group_name_H-M   'P 1'
#
loop_
_entity.id
_entity.type
_entity.pdbx_description
1 polymer ?
#
loop_
_entity_poly.entity_id
_entity_poly.type
_entity_poly.pdbx_seq_one_letter_code
_entity_poly.pdbx_strand_id
1 'polypeptide(L)'
;MSDSDEPTSTGRKRRPREQTPVQRALGLLVRREHSRKELTRKLTARGIEDEAAQAAVAKLTEAGWQDDTRFAENLVRMRANTGYGPIHVRAELGTHGLDSAAIAAAMNSYEGDWQENARDLVRRRFGEAGPQDLAQRRKAADLLARRGFDGDSIRRATRYDPDD
;
A
#
# COMPACT_ATOMS: atom_id res chain seq x y z
N MET A 1 52.40 -44.55 -25.11
CA MET A 1 51.72 -43.36 -25.63
C MET A 1 50.27 -43.53 -25.30
N SER A 2 49.84 -42.86 -24.26
CA SER A 2 48.47 -42.96 -23.72
C SER A 2 47.75 -41.68 -24.06
N ASP A 3 46.83 -41.79 -24.98
CA ASP A 3 45.86 -40.71 -25.24
C ASP A 3 44.79 -40.79 -24.18
N SER A 4 44.77 -39.85 -23.30
CA SER A 4 43.73 -39.65 -22.29
C SER A 4 42.76 -38.61 -22.84
N ASP A 5 41.74 -39.06 -23.52
CA ASP A 5 40.57 -38.24 -23.84
C ASP A 5 39.72 -38.09 -22.57
N GLU A 6 39.85 -36.94 -21.92
CA GLU A 6 38.90 -36.53 -20.90
C GLU A 6 37.66 -35.90 -21.57
N PRO A 7 36.45 -36.41 -21.29
CA PRO A 7 35.26 -35.75 -21.78
C PRO A 7 35.02 -34.50 -20.92
N THR A 8 35.19 -33.32 -21.55
CA THR A 8 34.74 -32.04 -20.97
C THR A 8 33.22 -32.08 -20.74
N SER A 9 32.89 -32.25 -19.49
CA SER A 9 31.52 -32.07 -19.00
C SER A 9 31.12 -30.63 -19.19
N THR A 10 30.50 -30.30 -20.29
CA THR A 10 29.77 -29.04 -20.45
C THR A 10 28.54 -29.07 -19.52
N GLY A 11 28.70 -28.51 -18.33
CA GLY A 11 27.61 -28.33 -17.40
C GLY A 11 26.52 -27.50 -18.09
N ARG A 12 25.48 -28.20 -18.57
CA ARG A 12 24.22 -27.52 -18.94
C ARG A 12 23.76 -26.74 -17.74
N LYS A 13 23.90 -25.40 -17.79
CA LYS A 13 23.21 -24.50 -16.84
C LYS A 13 21.74 -24.89 -16.91
N ARG A 14 21.24 -25.52 -15.85
CA ARG A 14 19.81 -25.79 -15.69
C ARG A 14 19.10 -24.46 -15.78
N ARG A 15 18.23 -24.28 -16.80
CA ARG A 15 17.31 -23.14 -16.85
C ARG A 15 16.55 -23.12 -15.55
N PRO A 16 16.43 -21.95 -14.89
CA PRO A 16 15.61 -21.84 -13.70
C PRO A 16 14.22 -22.39 -14.01
N ARG A 17 13.72 -23.29 -13.17
CA ARG A 17 12.34 -23.77 -13.31
C ARG A 17 11.43 -22.58 -13.26
N GLU A 18 10.56 -22.41 -14.26
CA GLU A 18 9.52 -21.39 -14.22
C GLU A 18 8.64 -21.62 -12.99
N GLN A 19 8.44 -20.55 -12.21
CA GLN A 19 7.58 -20.59 -11.06
C GLN A 19 6.12 -20.77 -11.49
N THR A 20 5.37 -21.58 -10.75
CA THR A 20 3.91 -21.65 -10.92
C THR A 20 3.26 -20.31 -10.54
N PRO A 21 2.03 -20.02 -11.02
CA PRO A 21 1.31 -18.83 -10.60
C PRO A 21 1.19 -18.71 -9.07
N VAL A 22 0.92 -19.81 -8.37
CA VAL A 22 0.85 -19.83 -6.89
C VAL A 22 2.20 -19.48 -6.27
N GLN A 23 3.30 -20.07 -6.75
CA GLN A 23 4.65 -19.77 -6.24
C GLN A 23 5.02 -18.31 -6.45
N ARG A 24 4.69 -17.77 -7.62
CA ARG A 24 4.95 -16.36 -7.93
C ARG A 24 4.15 -15.41 -7.04
N ALA A 25 2.87 -15.70 -6.85
CA ALA A 25 2.00 -14.93 -5.96
C ALA A 25 2.46 -15.01 -4.51
N LEU A 26 2.83 -16.19 -4.04
CA LEU A 26 3.36 -16.38 -2.68
C LEU A 26 4.65 -15.58 -2.48
N GLY A 27 5.53 -15.55 -3.47
CA GLY A 27 6.75 -14.74 -3.43
C GLY A 27 6.48 -13.24 -3.25
N LEU A 28 5.41 -12.73 -3.84
CA LEU A 28 4.98 -11.34 -3.65
C LEU A 28 4.45 -11.12 -2.23
N LEU A 29 3.63 -12.03 -1.71
CA LEU A 29 3.04 -11.95 -0.37
C LEU A 29 4.08 -12.04 0.74
N VAL A 30 5.17 -12.75 0.52
CA VAL A 30 6.29 -12.82 1.48
C VAL A 30 6.95 -11.46 1.67
N ARG A 31 6.94 -10.61 0.66
CA ARG A 31 7.52 -9.27 0.73
C ARG A 31 6.62 -8.28 1.47
N ARG A 32 5.32 -8.32 1.24
CA ARG A 32 4.33 -7.47 1.89
C ARG A 32 2.91 -7.98 1.65
N GLU A 33 1.96 -7.44 2.38
CA GLU A 33 0.55 -7.67 2.10
C GLU A 33 0.17 -7.10 0.72
N HIS A 34 -0.68 -7.85 0.01
CA HIS A 34 -1.28 -7.44 -1.26
C HIS A 34 -2.78 -7.67 -1.19
N SER A 35 -3.55 -6.78 -1.79
CA SER A 35 -4.96 -7.05 -2.02
C SER A 35 -5.13 -8.14 -3.08
N ARG A 36 -6.29 -8.81 -3.07
CA ARG A 36 -6.63 -9.82 -4.06
C ARG A 36 -6.56 -9.26 -5.49
N LYS A 37 -7.11 -8.08 -5.69
CA LYS A 37 -7.08 -7.38 -6.97
C LYS A 37 -5.66 -7.02 -7.43
N GLU A 38 -4.85 -6.49 -6.54
CA GLU A 38 -3.46 -6.14 -6.83
C GLU A 38 -2.64 -7.37 -7.21
N LEU A 39 -2.80 -8.45 -6.46
CA LEU A 39 -2.06 -9.70 -6.68
C LEU A 39 -2.43 -10.30 -8.03
N THR A 40 -3.73 -10.37 -8.36
CA THR A 40 -4.22 -10.83 -9.66
C THR A 40 -3.66 -9.98 -10.80
N ARG A 41 -3.69 -8.67 -10.67
CA ARG A 41 -3.16 -7.74 -11.67
C ARG A 41 -1.66 -7.96 -11.90
N LYS A 42 -0.89 -8.16 -10.86
CA LYS A 42 0.56 -8.42 -10.98
C LYS A 42 0.85 -9.73 -11.68
N LEU A 43 0.06 -10.75 -11.45
CA LEU A 43 0.19 -12.03 -12.15
C LEU A 43 -0.15 -11.89 -13.64
N THR A 44 -1.24 -11.22 -13.98
CA THR A 44 -1.62 -10.99 -15.38
C THR A 44 -0.60 -10.12 -16.12
N ALA A 45 -0.02 -9.14 -15.46
CA ALA A 45 1.06 -8.31 -16.02
C ALA A 45 2.33 -9.13 -16.37
N ARG A 46 2.50 -10.29 -15.75
CA ARG A 46 3.60 -11.23 -16.05
C ARG A 46 3.24 -12.26 -17.12
N GLY A 47 2.08 -12.13 -17.78
CA GLY A 47 1.64 -13.00 -18.84
C GLY A 47 0.84 -14.23 -18.39
N ILE A 48 0.46 -14.30 -17.11
CA ILE A 48 -0.43 -15.35 -16.61
C ILE A 48 -1.85 -15.02 -17.03
N GLU A 49 -2.57 -15.99 -17.62
CA GLU A 49 -3.97 -15.79 -17.98
C GLU A 49 -4.83 -15.45 -16.76
N ASP A 50 -5.85 -14.62 -16.98
CA ASP A 50 -6.68 -14.09 -15.88
C ASP A 50 -7.31 -15.19 -15.04
N GLU A 51 -7.87 -16.22 -15.65
CA GLU A 51 -8.46 -17.37 -14.91
C GLU A 51 -7.42 -18.10 -14.05
N ALA A 52 -6.24 -18.32 -14.58
CA ALA A 52 -5.14 -18.95 -13.84
C ALA A 52 -4.64 -18.06 -12.70
N ALA A 53 -4.57 -16.76 -12.91
CA ALA A 53 -4.21 -15.79 -11.89
C ALA A 53 -5.24 -15.77 -10.77
N GLN A 54 -6.52 -15.68 -11.09
CA GLN A 54 -7.60 -15.70 -10.10
C GLN A 54 -7.63 -17.01 -9.29
N ALA A 55 -7.42 -18.15 -9.96
CA ALA A 55 -7.37 -19.44 -9.29
C ALA A 55 -6.19 -19.54 -8.31
N ALA A 56 -5.03 -19.04 -8.69
CA ALA A 56 -3.85 -19.02 -7.83
C ALA A 56 -4.07 -18.13 -6.59
N VAL A 57 -4.62 -16.94 -6.79
CA VAL A 57 -4.93 -16.03 -5.69
C VAL A 57 -5.99 -16.62 -4.76
N ALA A 58 -7.03 -17.26 -5.31
CA ALA A 58 -8.07 -17.91 -4.52
C ALA A 58 -7.51 -19.01 -3.60
N LYS A 59 -6.56 -19.80 -4.08
CA LYS A 59 -5.86 -20.81 -3.25
C LYS A 59 -5.11 -20.17 -2.09
N LEU A 60 -4.43 -19.08 -2.32
CA LEU A 60 -3.69 -18.38 -1.27
C LEU A 60 -4.61 -17.67 -0.29
N THR A 61 -5.75 -17.18 -0.74
CA THR A 61 -6.78 -16.60 0.11
C THR A 61 -7.37 -17.69 1.03
N GLU A 62 -7.72 -18.82 0.47
CA GLU A 62 -8.26 -19.96 1.22
C GLU A 62 -7.27 -20.50 2.26
N ALA A 63 -5.99 -20.52 1.93
CA ALA A 63 -4.92 -20.93 2.84
C ALA A 63 -4.55 -19.84 3.88
N GLY A 64 -5.12 -18.64 3.80
CA GLY A 64 -4.85 -17.55 4.74
C GLY A 64 -3.60 -16.72 4.43
N TRP A 65 -2.89 -17.01 3.34
CA TRP A 65 -1.73 -16.22 2.92
C TRP A 65 -2.09 -14.85 2.39
N GLN A 66 -3.23 -14.77 1.71
CA GLN A 66 -3.80 -13.52 1.20
C GLN A 66 -5.11 -13.23 1.95
N ASP A 67 -5.28 -11.99 2.39
CA ASP A 67 -6.46 -11.57 3.15
C ASP A 67 -6.69 -10.09 2.93
N ASP A 68 -7.80 -9.71 2.29
CA ASP A 68 -8.13 -8.32 1.99
C ASP A 68 -8.40 -7.49 3.25
N THR A 69 -8.94 -8.08 4.30
CA THR A 69 -9.14 -7.39 5.58
C THR A 69 -7.79 -7.03 6.22
N ARG A 70 -6.88 -7.97 6.29
CA ARG A 70 -5.53 -7.75 6.81
C ARG A 70 -4.76 -6.75 5.97
N PHE A 71 -4.86 -6.84 4.63
CA PHE A 71 -4.28 -5.87 3.71
C PHE A 71 -4.80 -4.47 4.00
N ALA A 72 -6.13 -4.29 4.10
CA ALA A 72 -6.77 -3.00 4.31
C ALA A 72 -6.36 -2.36 5.64
N GLU A 73 -6.38 -3.12 6.72
CA GLU A 73 -5.97 -2.64 8.04
C GLU A 73 -4.50 -2.22 8.06
N ASN A 74 -3.64 -3.00 7.41
CA ASN A 74 -2.21 -2.68 7.29
C ASN A 74 -1.98 -1.42 6.47
N LEU A 75 -2.71 -1.23 5.36
CA LEU A 75 -2.62 -0.04 4.53
C LEU A 75 -3.02 1.22 5.31
N VAL A 76 -4.11 1.17 6.06
CA VAL A 76 -4.55 2.30 6.89
C VAL A 76 -3.44 2.72 7.86
N ARG A 77 -2.88 1.78 8.61
CA ARG A 77 -1.79 2.08 9.56
C ARG A 77 -0.57 2.66 8.87
N MET A 78 -0.16 2.06 7.76
CA MET A 78 1.04 2.49 7.04
C MET A 78 0.88 3.89 6.46
N ARG A 79 -0.26 4.20 5.88
CA ARG A 79 -0.54 5.54 5.33
C ARG A 79 -0.70 6.58 6.41
N ALA A 80 -1.39 6.26 7.50
CA ALA A 80 -1.49 7.14 8.65
C ALA A 80 -0.11 7.52 9.21
N ASN A 81 0.79 6.54 9.35
CA ASN A 81 2.15 6.76 9.85
C ASN A 81 3.03 7.58 8.89
N THR A 82 2.69 7.64 7.62
CA THR A 82 3.46 8.40 6.63
C THR A 82 2.83 9.75 6.27
N GLY A 83 1.84 10.20 7.02
CA GLY A 83 1.28 11.55 6.92
C GLY A 83 0.13 11.69 5.94
N TYR A 84 -0.54 10.60 5.56
CA TYR A 84 -1.75 10.66 4.75
C TYR A 84 -3.01 10.74 5.60
N GLY A 85 -4.01 11.44 5.10
CA GLY A 85 -5.29 11.60 5.78
C GLY A 85 -6.35 10.56 5.37
N PRO A 86 -7.48 10.54 6.08
CA PRO A 86 -8.52 9.51 5.88
C PRO A 86 -9.17 9.54 4.51
N ILE A 87 -9.31 10.71 3.88
CA ILE A 87 -9.88 10.83 2.53
C ILE A 87 -9.01 10.12 1.51
N HIS A 88 -7.69 10.33 1.56
CA HIS A 88 -6.73 9.66 0.70
C HIS A 88 -6.76 8.14 0.92
N VAL A 89 -6.76 7.70 2.16
CA VAL A 89 -6.72 6.27 2.49
C VAL A 89 -7.99 5.55 2.01
N ARG A 90 -9.16 6.15 2.19
CA ARG A 90 -10.42 5.59 1.66
C ARG A 90 -10.39 5.46 0.14
N ALA A 91 -9.91 6.49 -0.56
CA ALA A 91 -9.80 6.47 -2.01
C ALA A 91 -8.84 5.37 -2.49
N GLU A 92 -7.70 5.23 -1.85
CA GLU A 92 -6.72 4.19 -2.16
C GLU A 92 -7.28 2.78 -1.93
N LEU A 93 -7.97 2.55 -0.81
CA LEU A 93 -8.65 1.28 -0.53
C LEU A 93 -9.68 0.95 -1.62
N GLY A 94 -10.40 1.96 -2.12
CA GLY A 94 -11.35 1.78 -3.23
C GLY A 94 -10.68 1.28 -4.51
N THR A 95 -9.44 1.66 -4.78
CA THR A 95 -8.70 1.17 -5.96
C THR A 95 -8.35 -0.31 -5.88
N HIS A 96 -8.39 -0.90 -4.70
CA HIS A 96 -8.12 -2.32 -4.46
C HIS A 96 -9.36 -3.22 -4.55
N GLY A 97 -10.48 -2.68 -5.04
CA GLY A 97 -11.70 -3.45 -5.24
C GLY A 97 -12.47 -3.78 -3.96
N LEU A 98 -12.17 -3.09 -2.87
CA LEU A 98 -12.90 -3.24 -1.62
C LEU A 98 -14.23 -2.48 -1.68
N ASP A 99 -15.28 -3.10 -1.17
CA ASP A 99 -16.59 -2.43 -1.08
C ASP A 99 -16.63 -1.42 0.08
N SER A 100 -17.71 -0.64 0.14
CA SER A 100 -17.85 0.40 1.15
C SER A 100 -17.88 -0.15 2.59
N ALA A 101 -18.43 -1.35 2.81
CA ALA A 101 -18.44 -2.00 4.12
C ALA A 101 -17.02 -2.41 4.55
N ALA A 102 -16.23 -2.99 3.64
CA ALA A 102 -14.84 -3.38 3.90
C ALA A 102 -13.97 -2.15 4.18
N ILE A 103 -14.15 -1.07 3.42
CA ILE A 103 -13.44 0.19 3.62
C ILE A 103 -13.80 0.78 5.00
N ALA A 104 -15.07 0.85 5.33
CA ALA A 104 -15.52 1.37 6.63
C ALA A 104 -14.95 0.54 7.79
N ALA A 105 -14.95 -0.79 7.68
CA ALA A 105 -14.38 -1.66 8.70
C ALA A 105 -12.88 -1.42 8.88
N ALA A 106 -12.13 -1.30 7.80
CA ALA A 106 -10.70 -1.00 7.85
C ALA A 106 -10.41 0.35 8.50
N MET A 107 -11.16 1.39 8.11
CA MET A 107 -11.02 2.72 8.71
C MET A 107 -11.35 2.72 10.20
N ASN A 108 -12.39 1.99 10.61
CA ASN A 108 -12.79 1.87 12.01
C ASN A 108 -11.80 1.04 12.85
N SER A 109 -11.02 0.17 12.24
CA SER A 109 -9.98 -0.62 12.92
C SER A 109 -8.78 0.23 13.36
N TYR A 110 -8.63 1.41 12.79
CA TYR A 110 -7.52 2.31 13.09
C TYR A 110 -7.68 2.90 14.50
N GLU A 111 -6.71 2.64 15.35
CA GLU A 111 -6.71 3.07 16.76
C GLU A 111 -6.06 4.43 16.99
N GLY A 112 -5.45 5.01 15.96
CA GLY A 112 -4.82 6.32 16.04
C GLY A 112 -5.82 7.47 15.91
N ASP A 113 -5.30 8.69 15.96
CA ASP A 113 -6.06 9.93 15.90
C ASP A 113 -5.66 10.70 14.63
N TRP A 114 -6.56 10.80 13.67
CA TRP A 114 -6.34 11.52 12.41
C TRP A 114 -6.07 13.02 12.63
N GLN A 115 -6.71 13.61 13.61
CA GLN A 115 -6.50 15.03 13.95
C GLN A 115 -5.09 15.25 14.49
N GLU A 116 -4.62 14.38 15.36
CA GLU A 116 -3.26 14.43 15.88
C GLU A 116 -2.23 14.18 14.77
N ASN A 117 -2.52 13.27 13.84
CA ASN A 117 -1.66 13.03 12.68
C ASN A 117 -1.52 14.28 11.80
N ALA A 118 -2.60 15.04 11.60
CA ALA A 118 -2.57 16.31 10.88
C ALA A 118 -1.67 17.32 11.59
N ARG A 119 -1.79 17.45 12.90
CA ARG A 119 -0.94 18.33 13.72
C ARG A 119 0.53 17.93 13.66
N ASP A 120 0.82 16.62 13.74
CA ASP A 120 2.18 16.11 13.64
C ASP A 120 2.82 16.44 12.31
N LEU A 121 2.08 16.31 11.21
CA LEU A 121 2.57 16.65 9.87
C LEU A 121 2.91 18.16 9.79
N VAL A 122 2.06 19.00 10.31
CA VAL A 122 2.30 20.46 10.36
C VAL A 122 3.54 20.78 11.21
N ARG A 123 3.66 20.18 12.40
CA ARG A 123 4.84 20.38 13.25
C ARG A 123 6.14 19.97 12.57
N ARG A 124 6.14 18.85 11.87
CA ARG A 124 7.33 18.39 11.15
C ARG A 124 7.75 19.31 10.02
N ARG A 125 6.80 19.95 9.35
CA ARG A 125 7.06 20.85 8.21
C ARG A 125 7.34 22.28 8.61
N PHE A 126 6.67 22.80 9.63
CA PHE A 126 6.67 24.20 10.00
C PHE A 126 7.28 24.45 11.39
N GLY A 127 7.73 23.42 12.09
CA GLY A 127 8.29 23.51 13.44
C GLY A 127 7.24 23.46 14.55
N GLU A 128 7.70 23.37 15.77
CA GLU A 128 6.83 23.22 16.96
C GLU A 128 5.87 24.40 17.16
N ALA A 129 6.30 25.61 16.81
CA ALA A 129 5.45 26.80 16.89
C ALA A 129 4.35 26.83 15.83
N GLY A 130 4.45 25.97 14.81
CA GLY A 130 3.52 25.91 13.70
C GLY A 130 3.67 27.07 12.71
N PRO A 131 2.70 27.22 11.78
CA PRO A 131 2.70 28.31 10.82
C PRO A 131 2.60 29.67 11.52
N GLN A 132 3.49 30.60 11.16
CA GLN A 132 3.63 31.89 11.86
C GLN A 132 2.83 33.03 11.25
N ASP A 133 2.49 32.94 9.97
CA ASP A 133 1.77 33.97 9.25
C ASP A 133 0.71 33.36 8.33
N LEU A 134 -0.09 34.21 7.68
CA LEU A 134 -1.17 33.76 6.79
C LEU A 134 -0.63 32.93 5.62
N ALA A 135 0.50 33.32 5.03
CA ALA A 135 1.08 32.61 3.90
C ALA A 135 1.51 31.18 4.31
N GLN A 136 2.13 31.02 5.47
CA GLN A 136 2.51 29.71 6.02
C GLN A 136 1.29 28.88 6.39
N ARG A 137 0.25 29.46 6.98
CA ARG A 137 -1.01 28.77 7.29
C ARG A 137 -1.67 28.23 6.04
N ARG A 138 -1.69 29.02 4.97
CA ARG A 138 -2.21 28.60 3.67
C ARG A 138 -1.41 27.43 3.10
N LYS A 139 -0.08 27.49 3.15
CA LYS A 139 0.79 26.39 2.70
C LYS A 139 0.55 25.12 3.49
N ALA A 140 0.40 25.22 4.80
CA ALA A 140 0.08 24.10 5.66
C ALA A 140 -1.30 23.50 5.32
N ALA A 141 -2.29 24.35 5.09
CA ALA A 141 -3.63 23.92 4.68
C ALA A 141 -3.59 23.18 3.32
N ASP A 142 -2.87 23.71 2.35
CA ASP A 142 -2.70 23.09 1.03
C ASP A 142 -2.01 21.73 1.14
N LEU A 143 -1.00 21.62 2.00
CA LEU A 143 -0.31 20.35 2.27
C LEU A 143 -1.30 19.30 2.80
N LEU A 144 -2.06 19.65 3.83
CA LEU A 144 -3.03 18.74 4.44
C LEU A 144 -4.14 18.35 3.48
N ALA A 145 -4.62 19.28 2.66
CA ALA A 145 -5.62 18.98 1.62
C ALA A 145 -5.09 17.96 0.61
N ARG A 146 -3.86 18.14 0.13
CA ARG A 146 -3.22 17.18 -0.80
C ARG A 146 -2.99 15.81 -0.17
N ARG A 147 -2.77 15.75 1.14
CA ARG A 147 -2.57 14.50 1.87
C ARG A 147 -3.88 13.80 2.24
N GLY A 148 -5.02 14.44 1.98
CA GLY A 148 -6.33 13.83 2.15
C GLY A 148 -6.97 14.03 3.52
N PHE A 149 -6.68 15.14 4.20
CA PHE A 149 -7.37 15.55 5.41
C PHE A 149 -8.59 16.41 5.08
N ASP A 150 -9.62 16.33 5.92
CA ASP A 150 -10.84 17.11 5.73
C ASP A 150 -10.70 18.56 6.18
N GLY A 151 -11.68 19.40 5.81
CA GLY A 151 -11.67 20.83 6.11
C GLY A 151 -11.61 21.16 7.60
N ASP A 152 -12.32 20.41 8.44
CA ASP A 152 -12.29 20.61 9.90
C ASP A 152 -10.92 20.29 10.48
N SER A 153 -10.32 19.19 10.07
CA SER A 153 -8.97 18.81 10.50
C SER A 153 -7.93 19.85 10.07
N ILE A 154 -8.07 20.36 8.85
CA ILE A 154 -7.19 21.39 8.30
C ILE A 154 -7.29 22.69 9.13
N ARG A 155 -8.50 23.18 9.37
CA ARG A 155 -8.72 24.40 10.17
C ARG A 155 -8.14 24.28 11.57
N ARG A 156 -8.37 23.14 12.23
CA ARG A 156 -7.86 22.88 13.58
C ARG A 156 -6.35 22.77 13.65
N ALA A 157 -5.71 22.18 12.62
CA ALA A 157 -4.27 21.99 12.60
C ALA A 157 -3.48 23.23 12.15
N THR A 158 -4.06 24.06 11.30
CA THR A 158 -3.36 25.18 10.65
C THR A 158 -3.86 26.55 11.08
N ARG A 159 -5.04 26.64 11.66
CA ARG A 159 -5.75 27.90 11.96
C ARG A 159 -6.01 28.74 10.71
N TYR A 160 -6.04 28.10 9.54
CA TYR A 160 -6.38 28.73 8.28
C TYR A 160 -7.84 28.46 7.95
N ASP A 161 -8.59 29.51 7.68
CA ASP A 161 -9.95 29.43 7.17
C ASP A 161 -10.05 30.30 5.91
N PRO A 162 -10.40 29.73 4.75
CA PRO A 162 -10.53 30.51 3.51
C PRO A 162 -11.72 31.46 3.52
N ASP A 163 -12.68 31.24 4.43
CA ASP A 163 -13.89 32.06 4.57
C ASP A 163 -13.73 33.22 5.57
N ASP A 164 -12.60 33.31 6.26
CA ASP A 164 -12.20 34.44 7.08
C ASP A 164 -11.56 35.54 6.15
#